data_aa14abfcd32b87ebcb67358ce78becc4
#
_entry.id   aa14abfcd32b87ebcb67358ce78becc4
#
_cell.length_a   1.000
_cell.length_b   1.000
_cell.length_c   1.000
_cell.angle_alpha   90.00
_cell.angle_beta   90.00
_cell.angle_gamma   90.00
#
_symmetry.space_group_name_H-M   'P 1'
#
loop_
_entity.id
_entity.type
_entity.pdbx_description
1 polymer ?
#
loop_
_entity_poly.entity_id
_entity_poly.type
_entity_poly.pdbx_seq_one_letter_code
_entity_poly.pdbx_strand_id
1 'polypeptide(L)'
;MPRGASQETVSVRGEGSPPLTYRSSIEAFPRRYPALSALLLGVAAACGFAPLELWWLAVAAFAGWIALVHVAPTRAQALWRGWAFGVGHFTINDNWFQHAFTFQDQMPHWLGYAAPLALALYLAVFPALCAGLAWRGRKARIDAGFVLLFGACWILTEWMRSWLFTGYAWDPLAVMWVPVQPVAWLATLVGTYALSGLTVAAAGGLLLLPAGRKQIGIGVVLFAILTVAELLSYRSGPTPAAADAPRLVVVQPNVPQDQRGESDQAMMLARLLRLSGTPGAAPRLVMWPEGVIRDFIEDDYPYWVYDNTSPWLTRERMASVLGPRDMLLTGGTALQFDGKGEVTTASNSVFTLDGRGRIRGRYDKAHLVPYGEYLPMPWLLKPLGLSRLVPGDMDFAPGPGPRTMTVPGFGAIGMQLCYEIIFSGEVVDPAQRPRLIFNPSNDAWFGNWGSPQFLAQARLRAIEEGLPVIRDTPTGISAVIAADGAVLATVARDVSGTIVVPIPPAHAPTLFSQLGNWAALLVGAALTLTAFALRRRSR
;
A
#
# COMPACT_ATOMS: atom_id res chain seq x y z
N MET A 1 -40.93 87.98 29.44
CA MET A 1 -41.74 86.81 29.71
C MET A 1 -42.44 86.43 28.40
N PRO A 2 -42.43 85.19 27.95
CA PRO A 2 -42.76 83.92 28.60
C PRO A 2 -41.79 82.79 28.28
N ARG A 3 -41.76 81.91 29.22
CA ARG A 3 -41.83 80.44 29.35
C ARG A 3 -41.27 79.55 28.27
N GLY A 4 -40.26 78.76 28.70
CA GLY A 4 -39.66 77.68 28.02
C GLY A 4 -40.56 76.46 27.86
N ALA A 5 -40.28 75.71 26.77
CA ALA A 5 -40.82 74.39 26.52
C ALA A 5 -39.66 73.42 26.55
N SER A 6 -39.72 72.51 27.51
CA SER A 6 -38.76 71.35 27.66
C SER A 6 -39.08 70.33 26.57
N GLN A 7 -38.10 69.99 25.76
CA GLN A 7 -38.13 68.80 24.86
C GLN A 7 -37.68 67.55 25.65
N GLU A 8 -38.60 66.63 25.85
CA GLU A 8 -38.33 65.25 26.25
C GLU A 8 -37.69 64.48 25.09
N THR A 9 -36.43 64.09 25.21
CA THR A 9 -35.80 63.14 24.31
C THR A 9 -36.16 61.73 24.72
N VAL A 10 -37.00 61.06 23.93
CA VAL A 10 -37.30 59.63 24.05
C VAL A 10 -36.10 58.86 23.49
N SER A 11 -35.36 58.23 24.41
CA SER A 11 -34.29 57.27 24.08
C SER A 11 -34.93 55.93 23.67
N VAL A 12 -35.00 55.62 22.38
CA VAL A 12 -35.30 54.28 21.87
C VAL A 12 -34.05 53.43 22.00
N ARG A 13 -33.99 52.59 23.04
CA ARG A 13 -32.99 51.49 23.11
C ARG A 13 -33.37 50.48 22.04
N GLY A 14 -32.66 50.49 20.91
CA GLY A 14 -32.63 49.37 19.96
C GLY A 14 -31.93 48.19 20.60
N GLU A 15 -32.69 47.14 20.92
CA GLU A 15 -32.13 45.81 21.19
C GLU A 15 -31.48 45.27 19.90
N GLY A 16 -30.19 45.53 19.73
CA GLY A 16 -29.36 44.91 18.69
C GLY A 16 -29.15 43.46 19.06
N SER A 17 -29.85 42.55 18.38
CA SER A 17 -29.48 41.14 18.37
C SER A 17 -28.01 41.00 17.98
N PRO A 18 -27.19 40.26 18.75
CA PRO A 18 -25.79 40.12 18.40
C PRO A 18 -25.68 39.39 17.05
N PRO A 19 -24.82 39.83 16.14
CA PRO A 19 -24.62 39.13 14.87
C PRO A 19 -24.17 37.71 15.17
N LEU A 20 -24.93 36.73 14.68
CA LEU A 20 -24.56 35.31 14.68
C LEU A 20 -23.27 35.20 13.88
N THR A 21 -22.13 35.25 14.57
CA THR A 21 -20.83 35.11 13.94
C THR A 21 -20.69 33.67 13.50
N TYR A 22 -20.67 33.44 12.21
CA TYR A 22 -20.40 32.15 11.54
C TYR A 22 -19.20 31.42 12.14
N ARG A 23 -18.25 32.16 12.71
CA ARG A 23 -17.08 31.67 13.45
C ARG A 23 -17.42 30.90 14.74
N SER A 24 -18.45 31.28 15.46
CA SER A 24 -18.86 30.61 16.70
C SER A 24 -19.50 29.24 16.46
N SER A 25 -20.14 29.04 15.30
CA SER A 25 -20.78 27.77 14.93
C SER A 25 -19.77 26.71 14.52
N ILE A 26 -18.70 27.09 13.81
CA ILE A 26 -17.64 26.17 13.36
C ILE A 26 -16.84 25.65 14.56
N GLU A 27 -16.54 26.51 15.54
CA GLU A 27 -15.81 26.12 16.76
C GLU A 27 -16.66 25.30 17.74
N ALA A 28 -17.97 25.44 17.70
CA ALA A 28 -18.92 24.71 18.55
C ALA A 28 -19.15 23.26 18.08
N PHE A 29 -19.10 22.99 16.76
CA PHE A 29 -19.41 21.67 16.18
C PHE A 29 -18.51 20.54 16.72
N PRO A 30 -17.15 20.65 16.74
CA PRO A 30 -16.29 19.58 17.26
C PRO A 30 -16.46 19.32 18.75
N ARG A 31 -16.90 20.31 19.52
CA ARG A 31 -17.20 20.15 20.95
C ARG A 31 -18.53 19.44 21.17
N ARG A 32 -19.52 19.69 20.32
CA ARG A 32 -20.86 19.10 20.42
C ARG A 32 -20.89 17.67 19.86
N TYR A 33 -20.17 17.40 18.79
CA TYR A 33 -20.17 16.10 18.07
C TYR A 33 -18.75 15.56 17.85
N PRO A 34 -17.99 15.23 18.92
CA PRO A 34 -16.57 14.90 18.78
C PRO A 34 -16.29 13.61 18.01
N ALA A 35 -17.17 12.60 18.11
CA ALA A 35 -17.01 11.34 17.36
C ALA A 35 -17.28 11.55 15.87
N LEU A 36 -18.33 12.31 15.51
CA LEU A 36 -18.61 12.64 14.11
C LEU A 36 -17.50 13.50 13.51
N SER A 37 -16.96 14.45 14.26
CA SER A 37 -15.81 15.24 13.82
C SER A 37 -14.58 14.37 13.59
N ALA A 38 -14.30 13.39 14.46
CA ALA A 38 -13.21 12.44 14.27
C ALA A 38 -13.41 11.59 13.01
N LEU A 39 -14.63 11.09 12.78
CA LEU A 39 -14.98 10.32 11.57
C LEU A 39 -14.76 11.16 10.30
N LEU A 40 -15.26 12.40 10.26
CA LEU A 40 -15.08 13.30 9.11
C LEU A 40 -13.60 13.64 8.86
N LEU A 41 -12.81 13.82 9.93
CA LEU A 41 -11.36 13.98 9.81
C LEU A 41 -10.68 12.71 9.27
N GLY A 42 -11.18 11.52 9.64
CA GLY A 42 -10.73 10.26 9.04
C GLY A 42 -10.99 10.19 7.54
N VAL A 43 -12.21 10.54 7.11
CA VAL A 43 -12.56 10.66 5.67
C VAL A 43 -11.65 11.64 4.95
N ALA A 44 -11.41 12.83 5.54
CA ALA A 44 -10.51 13.82 4.96
C ALA A 44 -9.05 13.31 4.87
N ALA A 45 -8.58 12.54 5.87
CA ALA A 45 -7.25 11.95 5.86
C ALA A 45 -7.09 10.90 4.75
N ALA A 46 -8.13 10.12 4.45
CA ALA A 46 -8.11 9.14 3.35
C ALA A 46 -7.93 9.80 1.97
N CYS A 47 -8.39 11.05 1.79
CA CYS A 47 -8.20 11.79 0.55
C CYS A 47 -6.71 12.11 0.26
N GLY A 48 -5.80 11.90 1.21
CA GLY A 48 -4.37 12.07 1.02
C GLY A 48 -3.71 11.01 0.15
N PHE A 49 -4.36 9.89 -0.07
CA PHE A 49 -3.86 8.75 -0.84
C PHE A 49 -4.30 8.82 -2.31
N ALA A 50 -3.64 8.02 -3.14
CA ALA A 50 -4.10 7.82 -4.51
C ALA A 50 -5.54 7.27 -4.54
N PRO A 51 -6.35 7.62 -5.52
CA PRO A 51 -6.02 8.47 -6.68
C PRO A 51 -6.15 9.98 -6.44
N LEU A 52 -6.57 10.44 -5.24
CA LEU A 52 -6.83 11.86 -4.96
C LEU A 52 -5.56 12.65 -4.64
N GLU A 53 -4.61 12.05 -3.90
CA GLU A 53 -3.28 12.60 -3.58
C GLU A 53 -3.31 13.98 -2.87
N LEU A 54 -4.37 14.28 -2.13
CA LEU A 54 -4.54 15.53 -1.36
C LEU A 54 -3.79 15.45 -0.02
N TRP A 55 -2.48 15.17 -0.07
CA TRP A 55 -1.62 14.96 1.10
C TRP A 55 -1.70 16.11 2.14
N TRP A 56 -1.85 17.36 1.69
CA TRP A 56 -1.99 18.53 2.55
C TRP A 56 -3.29 18.50 3.37
N LEU A 57 -4.38 17.94 2.80
CA LEU A 57 -5.65 17.75 3.51
C LEU A 57 -5.51 16.65 4.57
N ALA A 58 -4.79 15.57 4.27
CA ALA A 58 -4.51 14.51 5.24
C ALA A 58 -3.69 15.06 6.42
N VAL A 59 -2.64 15.84 6.18
CA VAL A 59 -1.84 16.48 7.25
C VAL A 59 -2.71 17.38 8.12
N ALA A 60 -3.59 18.21 7.54
CA ALA A 60 -4.52 19.05 8.28
C ALA A 60 -5.54 18.24 9.09
N ALA A 61 -6.05 17.13 8.53
CA ALA A 61 -6.97 16.22 9.19
C ALA A 61 -6.31 15.53 10.41
N PHE A 62 -5.07 15.06 10.28
CA PHE A 62 -4.30 14.51 11.39
C PHE A 62 -4.06 15.55 12.50
N ALA A 63 -3.70 16.79 12.14
CA ALA A 63 -3.58 17.87 13.11
C ALA A 63 -4.89 18.10 13.88
N GLY A 64 -6.02 18.19 13.17
CA GLY A 64 -7.35 18.32 13.78
C GLY A 64 -7.71 17.14 14.69
N TRP A 65 -7.40 15.92 14.28
CA TRP A 65 -7.63 14.72 15.08
C TRP A 65 -6.76 14.69 16.35
N ILE A 66 -5.48 15.03 16.26
CA ILE A 66 -4.58 15.14 17.43
C ILE A 66 -5.13 16.16 18.43
N ALA A 67 -5.58 17.32 17.97
CA ALA A 67 -6.23 18.32 18.81
C ALA A 67 -7.51 17.78 19.47
N LEU A 68 -8.32 17.06 18.71
CA LEU A 68 -9.56 16.46 19.20
C LEU A 68 -9.30 15.38 20.26
N VAL A 69 -8.27 14.54 20.07
CA VAL A 69 -7.83 13.54 21.06
C VAL A 69 -7.30 14.21 22.32
N HIS A 70 -6.52 15.29 22.18
CA HIS A 70 -5.95 16.02 23.33
C HIS A 70 -7.02 16.54 24.27
N VAL A 71 -8.12 17.12 23.77
CA VAL A 71 -9.21 17.66 24.57
C VAL A 71 -10.21 16.60 25.06
N ALA A 72 -9.95 15.31 24.82
CA ALA A 72 -10.81 14.24 25.33
C ALA A 72 -10.80 14.21 26.86
N PRO A 73 -11.97 14.25 27.55
CA PRO A 73 -12.03 14.27 29.02
C PRO A 73 -11.48 12.98 29.65
N THR A 74 -11.72 11.83 29.02
CA THR A 74 -11.30 10.51 29.50
C THR A 74 -10.55 9.73 28.44
N ARG A 75 -9.77 8.74 28.86
CA ARG A 75 -9.07 7.82 27.96
C ARG A 75 -10.05 7.05 27.06
N ALA A 76 -11.20 6.64 27.61
CA ALA A 76 -12.22 5.95 26.84
C ALA A 76 -12.74 6.82 25.68
N GLN A 77 -12.95 8.13 25.92
CA GLN A 77 -13.31 9.05 24.86
C GLN A 77 -12.19 9.28 23.84
N ALA A 78 -10.93 9.29 24.26
CA ALA A 78 -9.79 9.36 23.33
C ALA A 78 -9.73 8.12 22.43
N LEU A 79 -9.89 6.91 23.00
CA LEU A 79 -10.01 5.66 22.26
C LEU A 79 -11.16 5.71 21.24
N TRP A 80 -12.34 6.18 21.69
CA TRP A 80 -13.52 6.28 20.83
C TRP A 80 -13.34 7.27 19.66
N ARG A 81 -12.68 8.42 19.91
CA ARG A 81 -12.33 9.39 18.86
C ARG A 81 -11.28 8.83 17.91
N GLY A 82 -10.33 8.02 18.39
CA GLY A 82 -9.39 7.30 17.55
C GLY A 82 -10.08 6.25 16.68
N TRP A 83 -11.01 5.50 17.26
CA TRP A 83 -11.78 4.50 16.53
C TRP A 83 -12.67 5.15 15.45
N ALA A 84 -13.41 6.21 15.79
CA ALA A 84 -14.24 6.94 14.82
C ALA A 84 -13.41 7.51 13.65
N PHE A 85 -12.21 8.08 13.95
CA PHE A 85 -11.27 8.51 12.92
C PHE A 85 -10.86 7.35 12.00
N GLY A 86 -10.47 6.21 12.61
CA GLY A 86 -10.09 5.01 11.86
C GLY A 86 -11.21 4.48 10.98
N VAL A 87 -12.46 4.45 11.48
CA VAL A 87 -13.61 4.02 10.68
C VAL A 87 -13.76 4.90 9.44
N GLY A 88 -13.72 6.23 9.59
CA GLY A 88 -13.80 7.15 8.44
C GLY A 88 -12.65 6.96 7.46
N HIS A 89 -11.44 6.81 7.99
CA HIS A 89 -10.23 6.66 7.18
C HIS A 89 -10.24 5.37 6.35
N PHE A 90 -10.41 4.22 6.99
CA PHE A 90 -10.34 2.94 6.31
C PHE A 90 -11.55 2.65 5.43
N THR A 91 -12.76 3.10 5.80
CA THR A 91 -13.93 2.91 4.93
C THR A 91 -13.72 3.55 3.56
N ILE A 92 -13.10 4.71 3.50
CA ILE A 92 -12.83 5.41 2.23
C ILE A 92 -11.62 4.79 1.52
N ASN A 93 -10.53 4.52 2.25
CA ASN A 93 -9.31 3.96 1.65
C ASN A 93 -9.55 2.58 1.05
N ASP A 94 -10.31 1.73 1.75
CA ASP A 94 -10.54 0.34 1.36
C ASP A 94 -11.84 0.16 0.55
N ASN A 95 -12.45 1.24 0.01
CA ASN A 95 -13.70 1.15 -0.73
C ASN A 95 -13.61 0.26 -2.00
N TRP A 96 -12.41 0.01 -2.49
CA TRP A 96 -12.15 -0.88 -3.63
C TRP A 96 -12.61 -2.33 -3.38
N PHE A 97 -12.76 -2.76 -2.13
CA PHE A 97 -13.28 -4.08 -1.79
C PHE A 97 -14.65 -4.36 -2.42
N GLN A 98 -15.49 -3.33 -2.60
CA GLN A 98 -16.78 -3.50 -3.28
C GLN A 98 -16.62 -4.09 -4.70
N HIS A 99 -15.54 -3.71 -5.39
CA HIS A 99 -15.27 -4.20 -6.73
C HIS A 99 -14.86 -5.69 -6.75
N ALA A 100 -14.14 -6.16 -5.73
CA ALA A 100 -13.76 -7.56 -5.61
C ALA A 100 -14.98 -8.50 -5.54
N PHE A 101 -16.08 -8.06 -4.94
CA PHE A 101 -17.31 -8.84 -4.85
C PHE A 101 -18.04 -9.01 -6.17
N THR A 102 -17.69 -8.28 -7.22
CA THR A 102 -18.31 -8.44 -8.56
C THR A 102 -17.82 -9.69 -9.29
N PHE A 103 -16.73 -10.32 -8.84
CA PHE A 103 -16.09 -11.48 -9.49
C PHE A 103 -16.38 -12.83 -8.80
N GLN A 104 -17.28 -12.85 -7.83
CA GLN A 104 -17.70 -14.07 -7.13
C GLN A 104 -19.22 -14.24 -7.17
N ASP A 105 -19.71 -15.50 -7.20
CA ASP A 105 -21.13 -15.84 -7.34
C ASP A 105 -21.72 -16.50 -6.07
N GLN A 106 -20.86 -16.80 -5.08
CA GLN A 106 -21.30 -17.53 -3.88
C GLN A 106 -21.91 -16.66 -2.80
N MET A 107 -21.63 -15.35 -2.83
CA MET A 107 -22.13 -14.38 -1.84
C MET A 107 -22.93 -13.26 -2.51
N PRO A 108 -23.98 -12.72 -1.84
CA PRO A 108 -24.72 -11.58 -2.37
C PRO A 108 -23.83 -10.37 -2.65
N HIS A 109 -23.96 -9.75 -3.82
CA HIS A 109 -23.13 -8.61 -4.25
C HIS A 109 -23.20 -7.39 -3.31
N TRP A 110 -24.33 -7.19 -2.58
CA TRP A 110 -24.47 -6.08 -1.63
C TRP A 110 -23.44 -6.18 -0.46
N LEU A 111 -22.94 -7.39 -0.15
CA LEU A 111 -21.86 -7.55 0.84
C LEU A 111 -20.59 -6.78 0.45
N GLY A 112 -20.37 -6.53 -0.83
CA GLY A 112 -19.26 -5.69 -1.31
C GLY A 112 -19.31 -4.27 -0.76
N TYR A 113 -20.50 -3.72 -0.47
CA TYR A 113 -20.62 -2.40 0.17
C TYR A 113 -20.44 -2.46 1.69
N ALA A 114 -20.81 -3.58 2.31
CA ALA A 114 -20.64 -3.77 3.75
C ALA A 114 -19.20 -4.16 4.12
N ALA A 115 -18.48 -4.85 3.24
CA ALA A 115 -17.14 -5.37 3.51
C ALA A 115 -16.10 -4.29 3.85
N PRO A 116 -15.97 -3.16 3.12
CA PRO A 116 -15.07 -2.06 3.50
C PRO A 116 -15.38 -1.50 4.88
N LEU A 117 -16.66 -1.34 5.20
CA LEU A 117 -17.08 -0.86 6.53
C LEU A 117 -16.73 -1.89 7.62
N ALA A 118 -17.02 -3.16 7.40
CA ALA A 118 -16.71 -4.22 8.36
C ALA A 118 -15.20 -4.30 8.62
N LEU A 119 -14.38 -4.23 7.56
CA LEU A 119 -12.93 -4.17 7.67
C LEU A 119 -12.48 -2.91 8.42
N ALA A 120 -13.07 -1.75 8.11
CA ALA A 120 -12.75 -0.48 8.77
C ALA A 120 -13.07 -0.50 10.27
N LEU A 121 -14.16 -1.16 10.70
CA LEU A 121 -14.49 -1.32 12.12
C LEU A 121 -13.39 -2.06 12.88
N TYR A 122 -12.79 -3.09 12.26
CA TYR A 122 -11.66 -3.81 12.80
C TYR A 122 -10.37 -2.97 12.76
N LEU A 123 -10.00 -2.43 11.60
CA LEU A 123 -8.77 -1.66 11.43
C LEU A 123 -8.73 -0.39 12.29
N ALA A 124 -9.89 0.19 12.60
CA ALA A 124 -10.02 1.35 13.47
C ALA A 124 -9.52 1.13 14.91
N VAL A 125 -9.31 -0.13 15.32
CA VAL A 125 -8.71 -0.47 16.61
C VAL A 125 -7.29 0.10 16.73
N PHE A 126 -6.51 0.15 15.64
CA PHE A 126 -5.14 0.64 15.66
C PHE A 126 -5.05 2.16 15.91
N PRO A 127 -5.77 3.05 15.18
CA PRO A 127 -5.87 4.46 15.54
C PRO A 127 -6.47 4.69 16.94
N ALA A 128 -7.41 3.85 17.37
CA ALA A 128 -7.94 3.92 18.74
C ALA A 128 -6.84 3.69 19.78
N LEU A 129 -6.06 2.63 19.61
CA LEU A 129 -4.92 2.33 20.51
C LEU A 129 -3.90 3.47 20.50
N CYS A 130 -3.54 3.99 19.31
CA CYS A 130 -2.66 5.16 19.20
C CYS A 130 -3.18 6.34 20.03
N ALA A 131 -4.43 6.74 19.82
CA ALA A 131 -5.06 7.83 20.54
C ALA A 131 -5.10 7.59 22.07
N GLY A 132 -5.47 6.38 22.50
CA GLY A 132 -5.55 6.00 23.92
C GLY A 132 -4.20 5.91 24.61
N LEU A 133 -3.12 5.54 23.91
CA LEU A 133 -1.75 5.51 24.42
C LEU A 133 -1.20 6.94 24.52
N ALA A 134 -1.30 7.73 23.44
CA ALA A 134 -0.83 9.10 23.41
C ALA A 134 -1.54 9.99 24.43
N TRP A 135 -2.84 9.80 24.64
CA TRP A 135 -3.65 10.56 25.59
C TRP A 135 -3.12 10.50 27.02
N ARG A 136 -2.52 9.39 27.45
CA ARG A 136 -1.87 9.28 28.77
C ARG A 136 -0.74 10.29 28.97
N GLY A 137 -0.18 10.73 27.86
CA GLY A 137 0.90 11.69 27.86
C GLY A 137 0.47 13.15 27.70
N ARG A 138 -0.83 13.48 27.71
CA ARG A 138 -1.26 14.87 27.57
C ARG A 138 -0.99 15.71 28.81
N LYS A 139 -0.78 17.00 28.61
CA LYS A 139 -0.76 18.06 29.64
C LYS A 139 -1.96 18.99 29.42
N ALA A 140 -2.03 20.07 30.21
CA ALA A 140 -3.09 21.07 30.06
C ALA A 140 -3.11 21.73 28.67
N ARG A 141 -1.93 21.87 28.05
CA ARG A 141 -1.78 22.39 26.68
C ARG A 141 -1.05 21.35 25.82
N ILE A 142 -1.29 21.39 24.52
CA ILE A 142 -0.51 20.61 23.54
C ILE A 142 0.93 21.11 23.62
N ASP A 143 1.87 20.20 23.82
CA ASP A 143 3.30 20.47 23.85
C ASP A 143 4.04 19.51 22.90
N ALA A 144 5.31 19.82 22.62
CA ALA A 144 6.14 19.00 21.74
C ALA A 144 6.25 17.55 22.26
N GLY A 145 6.29 17.35 23.58
CA GLY A 145 6.33 16.00 24.15
C GLY A 145 5.09 15.17 23.86
N PHE A 146 3.90 15.77 23.83
CA PHE A 146 2.67 15.09 23.43
C PHE A 146 2.66 14.74 21.95
N VAL A 147 3.08 15.67 21.09
CA VAL A 147 3.13 15.49 19.65
C VAL A 147 4.11 14.36 19.26
N LEU A 148 5.32 14.36 19.83
CA LEU A 148 6.31 13.31 19.58
C LEU A 148 5.83 11.93 20.07
N LEU A 149 5.19 11.89 21.24
CA LEU A 149 4.60 10.65 21.75
C LEU A 149 3.48 10.14 20.85
N PHE A 150 2.68 11.04 20.28
CA PHE A 150 1.61 10.66 19.34
C PHE A 150 2.19 9.99 18.08
N GLY A 151 3.26 10.57 17.50
CA GLY A 151 3.98 9.98 16.39
C GLY A 151 4.58 8.61 16.73
N ALA A 152 5.20 8.46 17.91
CA ALA A 152 5.72 7.17 18.37
C ALA A 152 4.61 6.11 18.53
N CYS A 153 3.47 6.50 19.09
CA CYS A 153 2.31 5.60 19.20
C CYS A 153 1.78 5.19 17.83
N TRP A 154 1.79 6.10 16.84
CA TRP A 154 1.40 5.78 15.48
C TRP A 154 2.34 4.75 14.85
N ILE A 155 3.67 4.93 14.94
CA ILE A 155 4.65 3.95 14.46
C ILE A 155 4.32 2.56 14.99
N LEU A 156 4.13 2.44 16.29
CA LEU A 156 3.86 1.17 16.96
C LEU A 156 2.58 0.53 16.43
N THR A 157 1.48 1.30 16.40
CA THR A 157 0.16 0.74 16.07
C THR A 157 0.00 0.46 14.57
N GLU A 158 0.60 1.27 13.68
CA GLU A 158 0.60 1.01 12.25
C GLU A 158 1.47 -0.21 11.90
N TRP A 159 2.65 -0.35 12.52
CA TRP A 159 3.47 -1.56 12.38
C TRP A 159 2.73 -2.80 12.91
N MET A 160 2.08 -2.73 14.09
CA MET A 160 1.26 -3.84 14.60
C MET A 160 0.16 -4.25 13.61
N ARG A 161 -0.46 -3.30 12.90
CA ARG A 161 -1.48 -3.57 11.88
C ARG A 161 -0.95 -4.43 10.73
N SER A 162 0.35 -4.35 10.42
CA SER A 162 0.93 -5.09 9.30
C SER A 162 1.13 -6.58 9.57
N TRP A 163 1.09 -7.05 10.83
CA TRP A 163 1.34 -8.45 11.16
C TRP A 163 0.34 -9.06 12.16
N LEU A 164 -0.39 -8.26 12.93
CA LEU A 164 -1.38 -8.81 13.87
C LEU A 164 -2.52 -9.51 13.11
N PHE A 165 -2.94 -10.68 13.64
CA PHE A 165 -3.88 -11.61 13.03
C PHE A 165 -3.35 -12.11 11.68
N THR A 166 -3.91 -11.63 10.58
CA THR A 166 -3.47 -12.01 9.23
C THR A 166 -2.54 -10.96 8.62
N GLY A 167 -2.32 -9.82 9.30
CA GLY A 167 -1.62 -8.66 8.78
C GLY A 167 -2.42 -7.91 7.70
N TYR A 168 -2.46 -6.57 7.81
CA TYR A 168 -3.06 -5.72 6.78
C TYR A 168 -2.20 -4.46 6.61
N ALA A 169 -1.25 -4.50 5.69
CA ALA A 169 -0.29 -3.43 5.45
C ALA A 169 -0.72 -2.47 4.32
N TRP A 170 -1.98 -2.53 3.87
CA TRP A 170 -2.49 -1.66 2.82
C TRP A 170 -2.47 -0.20 3.26
N ASP A 171 -1.99 0.69 2.38
CA ASP A 171 -1.91 2.14 2.54
C ASP A 171 -1.43 2.60 3.93
N PRO A 172 -0.20 2.25 4.37
CA PRO A 172 0.41 2.94 5.50
C PRO A 172 0.57 4.43 5.17
N LEU A 173 0.47 5.29 6.20
CA LEU A 173 0.37 6.74 6.00
C LEU A 173 1.48 7.33 5.12
N ALA A 174 2.69 6.80 5.18
CA ALA A 174 3.82 7.26 4.37
C ALA A 174 3.59 7.17 2.86
N VAL A 175 2.67 6.29 2.38
CA VAL A 175 2.37 6.14 0.95
C VAL A 175 1.82 7.44 0.35
N MET A 176 1.15 8.27 1.14
CA MET A 176 0.64 9.56 0.68
C MET A 176 1.73 10.52 0.19
N TRP A 177 3.00 10.26 0.55
CA TRP A 177 4.14 11.09 0.14
C TRP A 177 4.75 10.72 -1.21
N VAL A 178 4.32 9.62 -1.83
CA VAL A 178 4.85 9.19 -3.13
C VAL A 178 4.79 10.28 -4.21
N PRO A 179 3.78 11.17 -4.28
CA PRO A 179 3.78 12.32 -5.19
C PRO A 179 4.78 13.42 -4.79
N VAL A 180 5.25 13.43 -3.53
CA VAL A 180 6.19 14.42 -2.99
C VAL A 180 7.54 13.73 -2.75
N GLN A 181 8.25 13.50 -3.84
CA GLN A 181 9.46 12.66 -3.87
C GLN A 181 10.51 12.97 -2.80
N PRO A 182 10.83 14.24 -2.46
CA PRO A 182 11.78 14.54 -1.39
C PRO A 182 11.38 13.99 -0.02
N VAL A 183 10.06 13.94 0.28
CA VAL A 183 9.56 13.37 1.53
C VAL A 183 9.55 11.85 1.47
N ALA A 184 9.08 11.27 0.35
CA ALA A 184 9.10 9.83 0.14
C ALA A 184 10.53 9.24 0.21
N TRP A 185 11.53 10.00 -0.26
CA TRP A 185 12.94 9.61 -0.20
C TRP A 185 13.42 9.34 1.24
N LEU A 186 12.85 9.99 2.25
CA LEU A 186 13.18 9.71 3.65
C LEU A 186 12.93 8.25 4.05
N ALA A 187 12.07 7.54 3.32
CA ALA A 187 11.86 6.12 3.53
C ALA A 187 13.13 5.28 3.29
N THR A 188 14.10 5.76 2.49
CA THR A 188 15.42 5.13 2.33
C THR A 188 16.20 5.07 3.65
N LEU A 189 15.93 5.99 4.57
CA LEU A 189 16.62 6.10 5.86
C LEU A 189 15.86 5.38 6.97
N VAL A 190 14.55 5.59 7.05
CA VAL A 190 13.75 5.22 8.22
C VAL A 190 12.64 4.20 7.94
N GLY A 191 12.33 3.96 6.66
CA GLY A 191 11.25 3.07 6.23
C GLY A 191 9.85 3.68 6.37
N THR A 192 8.87 2.93 5.89
CA THR A 192 7.46 3.35 5.80
C THR A 192 6.89 3.71 7.18
N TYR A 193 6.96 2.82 8.16
CA TYR A 193 6.26 3.03 9.43
C TYR A 193 6.85 4.17 10.25
N ALA A 194 8.18 4.35 10.21
CA ALA A 194 8.79 5.50 10.86
C ALA A 194 8.42 6.81 10.16
N LEU A 195 8.42 6.84 8.83
CA LEU A 195 8.00 8.01 8.06
C LEU A 195 6.53 8.36 8.34
N SER A 196 5.65 7.36 8.49
CA SER A 196 4.26 7.55 8.92
C SER A 196 4.17 8.26 10.27
N GLY A 197 4.91 7.79 11.27
CA GLY A 197 4.91 8.42 12.59
C GLY A 197 5.55 9.82 12.62
N LEU A 198 6.59 10.05 11.84
CA LEU A 198 7.17 11.38 11.64
C LEU A 198 6.18 12.33 10.98
N THR A 199 5.38 11.83 10.02
CA THR A 199 4.28 12.59 9.40
C THR A 199 3.23 13.01 10.44
N VAL A 200 2.82 12.09 11.31
CA VAL A 200 1.87 12.38 12.41
C VAL A 200 2.47 13.40 13.38
N ALA A 201 3.75 13.27 13.74
CA ALA A 201 4.43 14.25 14.58
C ALA A 201 4.52 15.63 13.88
N ALA A 202 4.80 15.68 12.57
CA ALA A 202 4.83 16.93 11.81
C ALA A 202 3.44 17.58 11.76
N ALA A 203 2.37 16.82 11.52
CA ALA A 203 0.99 17.31 11.57
C ALA A 203 0.65 17.90 12.95
N GLY A 204 1.01 17.18 14.03
CA GLY A 204 0.86 17.70 15.40
C GLY A 204 1.70 18.96 15.68
N GLY A 205 2.86 19.08 15.05
CA GLY A 205 3.73 20.26 15.12
C GLY A 205 3.04 21.54 14.63
N LEU A 206 2.12 21.44 13.65
CA LEU A 206 1.32 22.59 13.19
C LEU A 206 0.50 23.22 14.32
N LEU A 207 0.07 22.44 15.31
CA LEU A 207 -0.69 22.94 16.47
C LEU A 207 0.16 23.76 17.44
N LEU A 208 1.48 23.69 17.30
CA LEU A 208 2.43 24.45 18.12
C LEU A 208 2.78 25.82 17.50
N LEU A 209 2.45 26.06 16.22
CA LEU A 209 2.79 27.27 15.48
C LEU A 209 2.28 28.61 16.08
N PRO A 210 1.12 28.71 16.74
CA PRO A 210 0.61 29.98 17.30
C PRO A 210 1.43 30.56 18.46
N ALA A 211 2.41 29.86 19.04
CA ALA A 211 3.05 30.19 20.30
C ALA A 211 4.37 31.02 20.20
N GLY A 212 4.71 31.67 19.08
CA GLY A 212 5.75 32.70 19.01
C GLY A 212 7.09 32.30 18.34
N ARG A 213 8.13 33.18 18.44
CA ARG A 213 9.40 33.13 17.69
C ARG A 213 10.18 31.79 17.68
N LYS A 214 9.99 30.90 18.66
CA LYS A 214 10.62 29.58 18.68
C LYS A 214 10.17 28.66 17.55
N GLN A 215 9.07 28.95 16.90
CA GLN A 215 8.44 28.14 15.87
C GLN A 215 8.85 28.55 14.46
N ILE A 216 9.25 29.80 14.28
CA ILE A 216 9.95 30.19 13.06
C ILE A 216 11.22 29.33 12.93
N GLY A 217 11.93 29.07 14.05
CA GLY A 217 13.08 28.17 14.08
C GLY A 217 12.73 26.72 13.69
N ILE A 218 11.62 26.17 14.18
CA ILE A 218 11.17 24.81 13.80
C ILE A 218 10.77 24.76 12.34
N GLY A 219 10.06 25.76 11.83
CA GLY A 219 9.71 25.87 10.42
C GLY A 219 10.93 25.96 9.50
N VAL A 220 11.95 26.74 9.90
CA VAL A 220 13.22 26.85 9.18
C VAL A 220 13.98 25.51 9.18
N VAL A 221 14.02 24.80 10.31
CA VAL A 221 14.66 23.47 10.39
C VAL A 221 13.93 22.46 9.52
N LEU A 222 12.60 22.42 9.55
CA LEU A 222 11.82 21.53 8.69
C LEU A 222 12.01 21.87 7.21
N PHE A 223 12.02 23.15 6.86
CA PHE A 223 12.31 23.61 5.50
C PHE A 223 13.73 23.19 5.06
N ALA A 224 14.73 23.37 5.93
CA ALA A 224 16.10 22.94 5.65
C ALA A 224 16.20 21.42 5.47
N ILE A 225 15.53 20.63 6.31
CA ILE A 225 15.49 19.17 6.17
C ILE A 225 14.85 18.78 4.81
N LEU A 226 13.72 19.38 4.46
CA LEU A 226 13.06 19.11 3.19
C LEU A 226 13.93 19.53 1.99
N THR A 227 14.61 20.69 2.08
CA THR A 227 15.54 21.15 1.03
C THR A 227 16.73 20.21 0.89
N VAL A 228 17.30 19.76 2.01
CA VAL A 228 18.40 18.77 1.97
C VAL A 228 17.90 17.42 1.42
N ALA A 229 16.72 16.97 1.83
CA ALA A 229 16.12 15.76 1.30
C ALA A 229 15.86 15.86 -0.20
N GLU A 230 15.40 17.03 -0.69
CA GLU A 230 15.22 17.30 -2.13
C GLU A 230 16.54 17.25 -2.88
N LEU A 231 17.58 17.90 -2.37
CA LEU A 231 18.92 17.87 -2.99
C LEU A 231 19.51 16.45 -3.02
N LEU A 232 19.28 15.66 -1.99
CA LEU A 232 19.74 14.27 -1.92
C LEU A 232 18.90 13.37 -2.83
N SER A 233 17.59 13.54 -2.89
CA SER A 233 16.71 12.80 -3.80
C SER A 233 17.03 13.10 -5.26
N TYR A 234 17.30 14.36 -5.61
CA TYR A 234 17.73 14.75 -6.96
C TYR A 234 19.06 14.08 -7.37
N ARG A 235 20.02 13.94 -6.43
CA ARG A 235 21.28 13.21 -6.69
C ARG A 235 21.07 11.69 -6.82
N SER A 236 19.97 11.17 -6.28
CA SER A 236 19.59 9.76 -6.33
C SER A 236 18.57 9.47 -7.45
N GLY A 237 18.38 10.42 -8.39
CA GLY A 237 17.45 10.28 -9.51
C GLY A 237 17.72 9.06 -10.39
N PRO A 238 16.82 8.73 -11.33
CA PRO A 238 16.90 7.50 -12.11
C PRO A 238 18.25 7.42 -12.83
N THR A 239 19.03 6.40 -12.46
CA THR A 239 20.30 6.12 -13.13
C THR A 239 20.01 5.54 -14.51
N PRO A 240 20.58 6.11 -15.59
CA PRO A 240 20.39 5.55 -16.93
C PRO A 240 20.87 4.09 -16.98
N ALA A 241 20.09 3.21 -17.62
CA ALA A 241 20.54 1.87 -17.89
C ALA A 241 21.71 1.87 -18.90
N ALA A 242 22.59 0.88 -18.79
CA ALA A 242 23.67 0.69 -19.78
C ALA A 242 23.09 0.48 -21.18
N ALA A 243 23.76 0.98 -22.21
CA ALA A 243 23.27 0.92 -23.59
C ALA A 243 23.09 -0.52 -24.10
N ASP A 244 23.87 -1.45 -23.58
CA ASP A 244 23.87 -2.88 -23.86
C ASP A 244 23.05 -3.71 -22.86
N ALA A 245 22.34 -3.06 -21.93
CA ALA A 245 21.54 -3.75 -20.92
C ALA A 245 20.49 -4.65 -21.57
N PRO A 246 20.26 -5.86 -21.02
CA PRO A 246 19.16 -6.71 -21.43
C PRO A 246 17.82 -5.98 -21.35
N ARG A 247 16.87 -6.35 -22.21
CA ARG A 247 15.57 -5.71 -22.31
C ARG A 247 14.53 -6.38 -21.42
N LEU A 248 13.76 -5.59 -20.71
CA LEU A 248 12.47 -6.01 -20.14
C LEU A 248 11.41 -5.96 -21.24
N VAL A 249 10.53 -6.98 -21.24
CA VAL A 249 9.32 -7.03 -22.05
C VAL A 249 8.17 -7.36 -21.10
N VAL A 250 7.47 -6.33 -20.61
CA VAL A 250 6.36 -6.47 -19.65
C VAL A 250 5.06 -6.48 -20.42
N VAL A 251 4.24 -7.52 -20.29
CA VAL A 251 3.10 -7.78 -21.18
C VAL A 251 1.78 -7.66 -20.44
N GLN A 252 0.99 -6.64 -20.75
CA GLN A 252 -0.38 -6.47 -20.26
C GLN A 252 -1.37 -6.95 -21.33
N PRO A 253 -2.00 -8.14 -21.19
CA PRO A 253 -2.87 -8.69 -22.21
C PRO A 253 -4.23 -8.00 -22.28
N ASN A 254 -4.66 -7.34 -21.23
CA ASN A 254 -5.99 -6.75 -21.08
C ASN A 254 -7.12 -7.75 -21.32
N VAL A 255 -7.12 -8.84 -20.55
CA VAL A 255 -8.22 -9.80 -20.51
C VAL A 255 -8.91 -9.71 -19.16
N PRO A 256 -10.17 -9.27 -19.12
CA PRO A 256 -10.95 -9.14 -17.88
C PRO A 256 -11.07 -10.46 -17.11
N GLN A 257 -11.29 -10.36 -15.79
CA GLN A 257 -11.34 -11.53 -14.91
C GLN A 257 -12.47 -12.51 -15.25
N ASP A 258 -13.62 -11.99 -15.64
CA ASP A 258 -14.81 -12.75 -16.08
C ASP A 258 -14.59 -13.50 -17.41
N GLN A 259 -13.68 -13.01 -18.25
CA GLN A 259 -13.32 -13.61 -19.54
C GLN A 259 -12.12 -14.56 -19.45
N ARG A 260 -11.66 -14.91 -18.25
CA ARG A 260 -10.58 -15.87 -18.05
C ARG A 260 -11.11 -17.28 -17.78
N GLY A 261 -12.30 -17.61 -18.28
CA GLY A 261 -12.88 -18.95 -18.26
C GLY A 261 -12.06 -19.96 -19.08
N GLU A 262 -12.37 -21.24 -18.94
CA GLU A 262 -11.66 -22.33 -19.64
C GLU A 262 -11.66 -22.16 -21.16
N SER A 263 -12.78 -21.68 -21.73
CA SER A 263 -12.93 -21.42 -23.16
C SER A 263 -11.98 -20.35 -23.71
N ASP A 264 -11.42 -19.49 -22.86
CA ASP A 264 -10.65 -18.32 -23.26
C ASP A 264 -9.13 -18.49 -23.08
N GLN A 265 -8.68 -19.65 -22.59
CA GLN A 265 -7.27 -19.96 -22.36
C GLN A 265 -6.43 -19.82 -23.64
N ALA A 266 -6.88 -20.38 -24.75
CA ALA A 266 -6.17 -20.30 -26.02
C ALA A 266 -6.07 -18.85 -26.53
N MET A 267 -7.11 -18.04 -26.34
CA MET A 267 -7.11 -16.61 -26.68
C MET A 267 -6.14 -15.84 -25.81
N MET A 268 -6.13 -16.11 -24.50
CA MET A 268 -5.18 -15.48 -23.54
C MET A 268 -3.75 -15.77 -23.97
N LEU A 269 -3.40 -17.04 -24.19
CA LEU A 269 -2.06 -17.43 -24.60
C LEU A 269 -1.68 -16.80 -25.94
N ALA A 270 -2.56 -16.84 -26.95
CA ALA A 270 -2.31 -16.21 -28.24
C ALA A 270 -2.05 -14.70 -28.12
N ARG A 271 -2.76 -14.01 -27.21
CA ARG A 271 -2.56 -12.58 -26.95
C ARG A 271 -1.22 -12.32 -26.26
N LEU A 272 -0.85 -13.12 -25.25
CA LEU A 272 0.45 -13.03 -24.57
C LEU A 272 1.60 -13.23 -25.56
N LEU A 273 1.52 -14.27 -26.39
CA LEU A 273 2.53 -14.56 -27.41
C LEU A 273 2.69 -13.39 -28.40
N ARG A 274 1.60 -12.88 -28.93
CA ARG A 274 1.61 -11.74 -29.87
C ARG A 274 2.25 -10.49 -29.25
N LEU A 275 1.90 -10.17 -28.00
CA LEU A 275 2.37 -8.98 -27.30
C LEU A 275 3.83 -9.10 -26.85
N SER A 276 4.33 -10.33 -26.66
CA SER A 276 5.74 -10.58 -26.32
C SER A 276 6.71 -10.24 -27.46
N GLY A 277 6.19 -10.09 -28.68
CA GLY A 277 6.98 -9.77 -29.85
C GLY A 277 7.99 -10.86 -30.23
N THR A 278 8.93 -10.53 -31.10
CA THR A 278 9.94 -11.46 -31.60
C THR A 278 11.29 -11.26 -30.92
N PRO A 279 12.14 -12.32 -30.83
CA PRO A 279 13.52 -12.20 -30.33
C PRO A 279 14.33 -11.20 -31.12
N GLY A 280 15.17 -10.44 -30.42
CA GLY A 280 16.11 -9.47 -31.00
C GLY A 280 17.57 -9.86 -30.76
N ALA A 281 18.48 -8.94 -31.09
CA ALA A 281 19.92 -9.14 -30.83
C ALA A 281 20.26 -9.11 -29.32
N ALA A 282 19.61 -8.26 -28.53
CA ALA A 282 19.78 -8.20 -27.09
C ALA A 282 18.92 -9.26 -26.38
N PRO A 283 19.42 -9.88 -25.30
CA PRO A 283 18.64 -10.80 -24.48
C PRO A 283 17.41 -10.09 -23.89
N ARG A 284 16.27 -10.81 -23.83
CA ARG A 284 15.01 -10.27 -23.27
C ARG A 284 14.57 -11.07 -22.05
N LEU A 285 14.15 -10.35 -21.02
CA LEU A 285 13.40 -10.88 -19.89
C LEU A 285 11.93 -10.56 -20.15
N VAL A 286 11.20 -11.54 -20.65
CA VAL A 286 9.76 -11.45 -20.91
C VAL A 286 9.04 -11.71 -19.59
N MET A 287 8.07 -10.88 -19.27
CA MET A 287 7.29 -10.97 -18.03
C MET A 287 5.81 -11.02 -18.38
N TRP A 288 5.13 -12.01 -17.83
CA TRP A 288 3.70 -12.20 -17.93
C TRP A 288 3.08 -12.13 -16.53
N PRO A 289 1.88 -11.55 -16.38
CA PRO A 289 1.30 -11.26 -15.07
C PRO A 289 0.78 -12.49 -14.33
N GLU A 290 0.20 -12.25 -13.15
CA GLU A 290 -0.42 -13.26 -12.29
C GLU A 290 -1.67 -13.84 -12.94
N GLY A 291 -1.86 -15.17 -12.80
CA GLY A 291 -3.10 -15.87 -13.13
C GLY A 291 -3.47 -15.90 -14.61
N VAL A 292 -2.48 -15.76 -15.51
CA VAL A 292 -2.72 -15.75 -16.96
C VAL A 292 -2.51 -17.11 -17.62
N ILE A 293 -1.80 -18.02 -16.97
CA ILE A 293 -1.62 -19.41 -17.43
C ILE A 293 -2.40 -20.31 -16.47
N ARG A 294 -3.40 -20.99 -17.01
CA ARG A 294 -4.27 -21.93 -16.29
C ARG A 294 -3.82 -23.37 -16.42
N ASP A 295 -3.21 -23.70 -17.58
CA ASP A 295 -2.64 -25.02 -17.80
C ASP A 295 -1.56 -25.31 -16.75
N PHE A 296 -1.55 -26.53 -16.23
CA PHE A 296 -0.48 -26.98 -15.38
C PHE A 296 0.74 -27.29 -16.24
N ILE A 297 1.84 -26.58 -15.97
CA ILE A 297 3.04 -26.61 -16.81
C ILE A 297 4.18 -27.43 -16.23
N GLU A 298 4.06 -27.93 -14.99
CA GLU A 298 5.03 -28.85 -14.39
C GLU A 298 4.83 -30.26 -14.93
N ASP A 299 5.90 -31.01 -15.02
CA ASP A 299 5.86 -32.44 -15.35
C ASP A 299 5.52 -33.26 -14.08
N ASP A 300 5.29 -34.55 -14.26
CA ASP A 300 5.14 -35.55 -13.19
C ASP A 300 3.85 -35.47 -12.36
N TYR A 301 2.85 -34.70 -12.77
CA TYR A 301 1.52 -34.78 -12.21
C TYR A 301 0.76 -36.03 -12.74
N PRO A 302 -0.21 -36.56 -12.01
CA PRO A 302 -1.11 -37.58 -12.54
C PRO A 302 -1.76 -37.13 -13.84
N TYR A 303 -1.88 -38.04 -14.83
CA TYR A 303 -2.31 -37.70 -16.19
C TYR A 303 -3.67 -36.98 -16.26
N TRP A 304 -4.56 -37.28 -15.33
CA TRP A 304 -5.90 -36.68 -15.25
C TRP A 304 -5.90 -35.18 -14.94
N VAL A 305 -4.78 -34.67 -14.38
CA VAL A 305 -4.63 -33.23 -14.06
C VAL A 305 -4.54 -32.38 -15.33
N TYR A 306 -4.01 -32.93 -16.40
CA TYR A 306 -3.65 -32.16 -17.58
C TYR A 306 -4.81 -31.97 -18.58
N ASP A 307 -5.98 -32.54 -18.30
CA ASP A 307 -7.20 -32.38 -19.09
C ASP A 307 -6.95 -32.42 -20.63
N ASN A 308 -6.21 -33.43 -21.07
CA ASN A 308 -5.76 -33.65 -22.45
C ASN A 308 -4.74 -32.63 -23.01
N THR A 309 -4.20 -31.73 -22.19
CA THR A 309 -3.17 -30.77 -22.59
C THR A 309 -1.80 -31.21 -22.07
N SER A 310 -0.86 -31.48 -22.97
CA SER A 310 0.51 -31.84 -22.55
C SER A 310 1.24 -30.65 -21.94
N PRO A 311 1.80 -30.76 -20.71
CA PRO A 311 2.54 -29.68 -20.09
C PRO A 311 3.75 -29.26 -20.95
N TRP A 312 4.41 -30.22 -21.61
CA TRP A 312 5.50 -29.94 -22.54
C TRP A 312 5.04 -29.10 -23.73
N LEU A 313 3.89 -29.44 -24.36
CA LEU A 313 3.37 -28.70 -25.51
C LEU A 313 2.96 -27.26 -25.13
N THR A 314 2.38 -27.05 -23.94
CA THR A 314 2.08 -25.72 -23.43
C THR A 314 3.37 -24.91 -23.23
N ARG A 315 4.39 -25.49 -22.61
CA ARG A 315 5.69 -24.81 -22.44
C ARG A 315 6.39 -24.53 -23.77
N GLU A 316 6.32 -25.43 -24.75
CA GLU A 316 6.86 -25.21 -26.08
C GLU A 316 6.18 -24.02 -26.78
N ARG A 317 4.84 -23.94 -26.69
CA ARG A 317 4.09 -22.79 -27.20
C ARG A 317 4.50 -21.49 -26.50
N MET A 318 4.62 -21.50 -25.18
CA MET A 318 5.08 -20.34 -24.41
C MET A 318 6.49 -19.92 -24.83
N ALA A 319 7.39 -20.87 -25.05
CA ALA A 319 8.76 -20.63 -25.46
C ALA A 319 8.91 -20.18 -26.93
N SER A 320 7.87 -20.32 -27.76
CA SER A 320 7.94 -19.98 -29.20
C SER A 320 8.28 -18.51 -29.49
N VAL A 321 8.07 -17.60 -28.51
CA VAL A 321 8.40 -16.18 -28.62
C VAL A 321 9.77 -15.84 -28.02
N LEU A 322 10.51 -16.83 -27.50
CA LEU A 322 11.78 -16.65 -26.82
C LEU A 322 12.94 -17.00 -27.73
N GLY A 323 13.97 -16.17 -27.71
CA GLY A 323 15.28 -16.48 -28.29
C GLY A 323 16.12 -17.36 -27.37
N PRO A 324 17.27 -17.86 -27.85
CA PRO A 324 18.13 -18.76 -27.07
C PRO A 324 18.68 -18.16 -25.76
N ARG A 325 18.70 -16.83 -25.65
CA ARG A 325 19.19 -16.09 -24.48
C ARG A 325 18.07 -15.40 -23.70
N ASP A 326 16.83 -15.54 -24.15
CA ASP A 326 15.66 -14.96 -23.50
C ASP A 326 15.21 -15.86 -22.35
N MET A 327 14.55 -15.24 -21.37
CA MET A 327 13.86 -15.91 -20.27
C MET A 327 12.45 -15.37 -20.15
N LEU A 328 11.53 -16.23 -19.72
CA LEU A 328 10.15 -15.87 -19.41
C LEU A 328 9.90 -16.05 -17.92
N LEU A 329 9.35 -15.03 -17.27
CA LEU A 329 8.73 -15.12 -15.94
C LEU A 329 7.21 -15.07 -16.13
N THR A 330 6.47 -16.00 -15.55
CA THR A 330 5.01 -16.07 -15.70
C THR A 330 4.32 -16.57 -14.44
N GLY A 331 3.18 -15.98 -14.10
CA GLY A 331 2.28 -16.53 -13.09
C GLY A 331 1.62 -17.83 -13.55
N GLY A 332 1.38 -18.73 -12.64
CA GLY A 332 0.67 -20.00 -12.86
C GLY A 332 0.35 -20.68 -11.52
N THR A 333 -0.27 -21.86 -11.59
CA THR A 333 -0.62 -22.66 -10.43
C THR A 333 0.25 -23.90 -10.34
N ALA A 334 0.79 -24.19 -9.15
CA ALA A 334 1.47 -25.45 -8.84
C ALA A 334 0.60 -26.30 -7.93
N LEU A 335 0.60 -27.63 -8.12
CA LEU A 335 -0.16 -28.57 -7.30
C LEU A 335 0.76 -29.42 -6.44
N GLN A 336 0.24 -29.85 -5.30
CA GLN A 336 0.86 -30.86 -4.44
C GLN A 336 -0.08 -32.05 -4.31
N PHE A 337 0.49 -33.25 -4.26
CA PHE A 337 -0.24 -34.50 -4.23
C PHE A 337 0.13 -35.33 -3.02
N ASP A 338 -0.80 -36.14 -2.55
CA ASP A 338 -0.55 -37.17 -1.55
C ASP A 338 0.08 -38.42 -2.18
N GLY A 339 0.39 -39.42 -1.33
CA GLY A 339 0.95 -40.70 -1.80
C GLY A 339 -0.02 -41.56 -2.63
N LYS A 340 -1.28 -41.12 -2.80
CA LYS A 340 -2.31 -41.78 -3.64
C LYS A 340 -2.55 -41.06 -4.95
N GLY A 341 -1.89 -39.91 -5.17
CA GLY A 341 -2.06 -39.07 -6.35
C GLY A 341 -3.28 -38.14 -6.30
N GLU A 342 -3.87 -37.93 -5.12
CA GLU A 342 -4.93 -36.95 -4.93
C GLU A 342 -4.32 -35.57 -4.64
N VAL A 343 -4.94 -34.50 -5.18
CA VAL A 343 -4.50 -33.15 -4.94
C VAL A 343 -4.75 -32.76 -3.47
N THR A 344 -3.69 -32.42 -2.76
CA THR A 344 -3.79 -31.99 -1.36
C THR A 344 -3.87 -30.47 -1.22
N THR A 345 -3.18 -29.74 -2.08
CA THR A 345 -3.15 -28.28 -2.06
C THR A 345 -2.62 -27.71 -3.38
N ALA A 346 -2.88 -26.41 -3.60
CA ALA A 346 -2.37 -25.64 -4.70
C ALA A 346 -1.54 -24.46 -4.19
N SER A 347 -0.59 -23.98 -4.98
CA SER A 347 0.18 -22.77 -4.71
C SER A 347 0.03 -21.79 -5.88
N ASN A 348 -0.17 -20.51 -5.57
CA ASN A 348 -0.06 -19.44 -6.54
C ASN A 348 1.43 -19.17 -6.80
N SER A 349 1.89 -19.36 -8.03
CA SER A 349 3.33 -19.49 -8.30
C SER A 349 3.79 -18.61 -9.44
N VAL A 350 5.09 -18.28 -9.44
CA VAL A 350 5.83 -17.72 -10.57
C VAL A 350 6.80 -18.76 -11.09
N PHE A 351 6.73 -19.04 -12.38
CA PHE A 351 7.64 -19.95 -13.08
C PHE A 351 8.62 -19.17 -13.93
N THR A 352 9.83 -19.70 -14.03
CA THR A 352 10.87 -19.19 -14.93
C THR A 352 11.12 -20.23 -16.01
N LEU A 353 10.96 -19.86 -17.31
CA LEU A 353 11.18 -20.72 -18.46
C LEU A 353 12.31 -20.19 -19.35
N ASP A 354 13.10 -21.10 -19.92
CA ASP A 354 14.08 -20.77 -20.95
C ASP A 354 13.50 -20.89 -22.37
N GLY A 355 14.26 -20.46 -23.38
CA GLY A 355 13.86 -20.54 -24.80
C GLY A 355 13.65 -21.96 -25.37
N ARG A 356 13.83 -23.00 -24.55
CA ARG A 356 13.52 -24.40 -24.87
C ARG A 356 12.29 -24.90 -24.10
N GLY A 357 11.57 -24.01 -23.40
CA GLY A 357 10.42 -24.37 -22.58
C GLY A 357 10.76 -25.16 -21.31
N ARG A 358 12.03 -25.15 -20.84
CA ARG A 358 12.39 -25.83 -19.61
C ARG A 358 12.16 -24.90 -18.44
N ILE A 359 11.50 -25.40 -17.39
CA ILE A 359 11.35 -24.70 -16.11
C ILE A 359 12.73 -24.60 -15.45
N ARG A 360 13.16 -23.38 -15.14
CA ARG A 360 14.43 -23.05 -14.51
C ARG A 360 14.32 -22.69 -13.05
N GLY A 361 13.12 -22.44 -12.59
CA GLY A 361 12.80 -22.17 -11.19
C GLY A 361 11.32 -21.90 -10.97
N ARG A 362 10.91 -22.02 -9.72
CA ARG A 362 9.57 -21.74 -9.23
C ARG A 362 9.64 -20.99 -7.90
N TYR A 363 8.77 -20.02 -7.76
CA TYR A 363 8.48 -19.33 -6.52
C TYR A 363 7.00 -19.52 -6.18
N ASP A 364 6.71 -19.95 -4.98
CA ASP A 364 5.35 -20.05 -4.46
C ASP A 364 5.08 -18.88 -3.53
N LYS A 365 3.93 -18.22 -3.72
CA LYS A 365 3.50 -17.08 -2.93
C LYS A 365 3.53 -17.38 -1.44
N ALA A 366 4.25 -16.56 -0.68
CA ALA A 366 4.44 -16.78 0.74
C ALA A 366 3.34 -16.11 1.58
N HIS A 367 2.96 -14.89 1.23
CA HIS A 367 1.94 -14.14 1.97
C HIS A 367 0.62 -14.14 1.19
N LEU A 368 -0.26 -15.06 1.57
CA LEU A 368 -1.57 -15.23 0.93
C LEU A 368 -2.53 -14.11 1.32
N VAL A 369 -3.44 -13.78 0.41
CA VAL A 369 -4.51 -12.80 0.65
C VAL A 369 -5.60 -13.42 1.54
N PRO A 370 -5.80 -12.91 2.77
CA PRO A 370 -6.90 -13.36 3.62
C PRO A 370 -8.25 -13.11 2.95
N TYR A 371 -9.19 -14.03 3.11
CA TYR A 371 -10.52 -14.04 2.45
C TYR A 371 -10.47 -14.11 0.91
N GLY A 372 -9.33 -13.88 0.30
CA GLY A 372 -9.11 -14.06 -1.13
C GLY A 372 -8.66 -15.48 -1.47
N GLU A 373 -7.48 -15.86 -1.02
CA GLU A 373 -6.81 -17.12 -1.36
C GLU A 373 -7.02 -18.21 -0.31
N TYR A 374 -7.34 -17.84 0.92
CA TYR A 374 -7.75 -18.76 1.99
C TYR A 374 -8.80 -18.09 2.89
N LEU A 375 -9.58 -18.90 3.60
CA LEU A 375 -10.56 -18.40 4.55
C LEU A 375 -9.98 -18.46 5.97
N PRO A 376 -9.67 -17.32 6.61
CA PRO A 376 -9.27 -17.31 8.02
C PRO A 376 -10.39 -17.87 8.91
N MET A 377 -10.04 -18.59 9.98
CA MET A 377 -11.02 -19.15 10.95
C MET A 377 -12.24 -19.83 10.26
N PRO A 378 -12.03 -20.84 9.40
CA PRO A 378 -13.12 -21.45 8.62
C PRO A 378 -14.21 -22.07 9.50
N TRP A 379 -13.86 -22.51 10.72
CA TRP A 379 -14.79 -23.03 11.71
C TRP A 379 -15.83 -22.00 12.18
N LEU A 380 -15.50 -20.71 12.13
CA LEU A 380 -16.39 -19.62 12.50
C LEU A 380 -17.13 -19.05 11.28
N LEU A 381 -16.44 -18.87 10.16
CA LEU A 381 -16.93 -18.09 9.02
C LEU A 381 -17.77 -18.92 8.04
N LYS A 382 -17.44 -20.20 7.81
CA LYS A 382 -18.24 -21.08 6.95
C LYS A 382 -19.69 -21.25 7.42
N PRO A 383 -19.99 -21.45 8.74
CA PRO A 383 -21.38 -21.50 9.22
C PRO A 383 -22.18 -20.21 9.01
N LEU A 384 -21.50 -19.06 8.85
CA LEU A 384 -22.13 -17.76 8.55
C LEU A 384 -22.36 -17.54 7.04
N GLY A 385 -22.08 -18.54 6.19
CA GLY A 385 -22.24 -18.43 4.75
C GLY A 385 -21.13 -17.64 4.06
N LEU A 386 -20.01 -17.39 4.74
CA LEU A 386 -18.87 -16.70 4.16
C LEU A 386 -17.92 -17.71 3.50
N SER A 387 -17.50 -17.39 2.29
CA SER A 387 -16.52 -18.13 1.49
C SER A 387 -15.38 -17.20 1.07
N ARG A 388 -14.34 -17.75 0.48
CA ARG A 388 -13.29 -16.94 -0.14
C ARG A 388 -13.77 -16.33 -1.45
N LEU A 389 -13.10 -15.25 -1.87
CA LEU A 389 -13.46 -14.46 -3.06
C LEU A 389 -12.91 -15.10 -4.35
N VAL A 390 -11.72 -15.72 -4.30
CA VAL A 390 -11.14 -16.41 -5.45
C VAL A 390 -11.90 -17.72 -5.70
N PRO A 391 -12.42 -17.98 -6.92
CA PRO A 391 -13.09 -19.22 -7.26
C PRO A 391 -12.21 -20.46 -7.02
N GLY A 392 -12.83 -21.60 -6.76
CA GLY A 392 -12.18 -22.92 -6.57
C GLY A 392 -12.54 -23.55 -5.22
N ASP A 393 -12.21 -24.84 -5.07
CA ASP A 393 -12.65 -25.65 -3.92
C ASP A 393 -11.62 -25.76 -2.79
N MET A 394 -10.35 -25.43 -3.08
CA MET A 394 -9.25 -25.57 -2.14
C MET A 394 -8.60 -24.24 -1.80
N ASP A 395 -8.21 -24.07 -0.53
CA ASP A 395 -7.36 -22.97 -0.12
C ASP A 395 -5.94 -23.15 -0.67
N PHE A 396 -5.27 -22.04 -1.03
CA PHE A 396 -3.87 -22.09 -1.43
C PHE A 396 -2.96 -22.35 -0.22
N ALA A 397 -1.82 -23.03 -0.47
CA ALA A 397 -0.76 -23.18 0.51
C ALA A 397 0.29 -22.06 0.36
N PRO A 398 0.77 -21.49 1.47
CA PRO A 398 1.84 -20.51 1.44
C PRO A 398 3.20 -21.15 1.11
N GLY A 399 4.00 -20.42 0.34
CA GLY A 399 5.41 -20.71 0.14
C GLY A 399 6.28 -20.32 1.36
N PRO A 400 7.59 -20.63 1.31
CA PRO A 400 8.49 -20.50 2.47
C PRO A 400 8.95 -19.06 2.80
N GLY A 401 8.47 -18.04 2.13
CA GLY A 401 8.85 -16.64 2.38
C GLY A 401 9.43 -15.94 1.15
N PRO A 402 9.77 -14.65 1.26
CA PRO A 402 10.31 -13.92 0.14
C PRO A 402 11.59 -14.60 -0.38
N ARG A 403 11.67 -14.81 -1.69
CA ARG A 403 12.82 -15.47 -2.33
C ARG A 403 13.37 -14.64 -3.46
N THR A 404 14.68 -14.70 -3.56
CA THR A 404 15.41 -14.26 -4.74
C THR A 404 15.71 -15.47 -5.61
N MET A 405 15.29 -15.42 -6.88
CA MET A 405 15.58 -16.45 -7.86
C MET A 405 16.75 -16.01 -8.76
N THR A 406 17.71 -16.90 -8.99
CA THR A 406 18.76 -16.66 -9.98
C THR A 406 18.23 -17.03 -11.37
N VAL A 407 17.98 -16.00 -12.20
CA VAL A 407 17.51 -16.17 -13.57
C VAL A 407 18.70 -16.17 -14.52
N PRO A 408 18.94 -17.24 -15.30
CA PRO A 408 20.09 -17.35 -16.19
C PRO A 408 20.20 -16.16 -17.16
N GLY A 409 21.36 -15.51 -17.19
CA GLY A 409 21.64 -14.34 -18.02
C GLY A 409 21.11 -13.00 -17.47
N PHE A 410 20.25 -13.01 -16.42
CA PHE A 410 19.63 -11.81 -15.85
C PHE A 410 19.99 -11.59 -14.38
N GLY A 411 20.58 -12.59 -13.71
CA GLY A 411 21.01 -12.49 -12.32
C GLY A 411 19.91 -12.72 -11.30
N ALA A 412 20.07 -12.16 -10.12
CA ALA A 412 19.19 -12.33 -8.99
C ALA A 412 17.93 -11.44 -9.11
N ILE A 413 16.74 -12.04 -9.06
CA ILE A 413 15.44 -11.34 -9.16
C ILE A 413 14.60 -11.72 -7.94
N GLY A 414 14.14 -10.72 -7.20
CA GLY A 414 13.22 -10.89 -6.07
C GLY A 414 11.80 -11.14 -6.59
N MET A 415 11.12 -12.13 -6.03
CA MET A 415 9.75 -12.45 -6.41
C MET A 415 8.80 -11.93 -5.34
N GLN A 416 7.83 -11.12 -5.76
CA GLN A 416 6.78 -10.56 -4.90
C GLN A 416 5.44 -10.66 -5.62
N LEU A 417 4.67 -11.71 -5.33
CA LEU A 417 3.46 -12.02 -6.03
C LEU A 417 2.29 -11.20 -5.45
N CYS A 418 1.75 -10.27 -6.24
CA CYS A 418 0.57 -9.47 -5.93
C CYS A 418 0.69 -8.74 -4.57
N TYR A 419 -0.12 -9.14 -3.60
CA TYR A 419 -0.27 -8.57 -2.27
C TYR A 419 1.04 -8.49 -1.45
N GLU A 420 2.01 -9.35 -1.72
CA GLU A 420 3.27 -9.41 -0.97
C GLU A 420 4.06 -8.10 -0.98
N ILE A 421 3.96 -7.31 -2.06
CA ILE A 421 4.71 -6.05 -2.22
C ILE A 421 4.31 -4.97 -1.20
N ILE A 422 3.16 -5.08 -0.53
CA ILE A 422 2.71 -4.05 0.41
C ILE A 422 3.42 -4.10 1.77
N PHE A 423 4.07 -5.21 2.11
CA PHE A 423 4.69 -5.44 3.41
C PHE A 423 6.09 -4.83 3.48
N SER A 424 6.19 -3.63 4.07
CA SER A 424 7.47 -2.93 4.26
C SER A 424 8.45 -3.75 5.10
N GLY A 425 9.69 -3.89 4.60
CA GLY A 425 10.74 -4.66 5.26
C GLY A 425 10.65 -6.19 5.08
N GLU A 426 9.70 -6.69 4.27
CA GLU A 426 9.50 -8.12 4.02
C GLU A 426 9.54 -8.48 2.53
N VAL A 427 9.91 -7.53 1.65
CA VAL A 427 9.86 -7.72 0.19
C VAL A 427 11.18 -8.23 -0.41
N VAL A 428 12.25 -8.28 0.36
CA VAL A 428 13.57 -8.72 -0.09
C VAL A 428 14.07 -9.87 0.79
N ASP A 429 14.62 -10.89 0.14
CA ASP A 429 15.33 -11.94 0.85
C ASP A 429 16.62 -11.36 1.48
N PRO A 430 16.76 -11.32 2.80
CA PRO A 430 17.93 -10.74 3.45
C PRO A 430 19.22 -11.54 3.18
N ALA A 431 19.10 -12.83 2.84
CA ALA A 431 20.24 -13.67 2.52
C ALA A 431 20.77 -13.43 1.09
N GLN A 432 19.90 -13.00 0.17
CA GLN A 432 20.28 -12.81 -1.23
C GLN A 432 19.56 -11.59 -1.81
N ARG A 433 20.17 -10.40 -1.69
CA ARG A 433 19.61 -9.17 -2.25
C ARG A 433 19.47 -9.28 -3.78
N PRO A 434 18.28 -9.07 -4.35
CA PRO A 434 18.08 -9.07 -5.79
C PRO A 434 18.58 -7.78 -6.44
N ARG A 435 18.67 -7.77 -7.76
CA ARG A 435 18.94 -6.56 -8.54
C ARG A 435 17.67 -5.82 -8.98
N LEU A 436 16.53 -6.48 -8.97
CA LEU A 436 15.20 -5.93 -9.19
C LEU A 436 14.15 -6.82 -8.52
N ILE A 437 12.97 -6.29 -8.32
CA ILE A 437 11.80 -7.03 -7.81
C ILE A 437 10.81 -7.20 -8.96
N PHE A 438 10.36 -8.43 -9.20
CA PHE A 438 9.24 -8.74 -10.08
C PHE A 438 7.96 -8.87 -9.26
N ASN A 439 6.95 -8.05 -9.57
CA ASN A 439 5.66 -8.02 -8.91
C ASN A 439 4.53 -8.31 -9.92
N PRO A 440 4.33 -9.57 -10.33
CA PRO A 440 3.13 -9.93 -11.06
C PRO A 440 1.91 -9.81 -10.14
N SER A 441 0.85 -9.16 -10.62
CA SER A 441 -0.34 -8.86 -9.83
C SER A 441 -1.60 -8.98 -10.64
N ASN A 442 -2.69 -9.39 -10.01
CA ASN A 442 -4.02 -9.35 -10.61
C ASN A 442 -4.84 -8.17 -10.08
N ASP A 443 -4.74 -7.03 -10.76
CA ASP A 443 -5.40 -5.79 -10.36
C ASP A 443 -6.90 -5.75 -10.66
N ALA A 444 -7.47 -6.76 -11.30
CA ALA A 444 -8.90 -6.81 -11.57
C ALA A 444 -9.74 -6.61 -10.29
N TRP A 445 -9.24 -7.12 -9.16
CA TRP A 445 -9.90 -7.03 -7.86
C TRP A 445 -10.03 -5.60 -7.30
N PHE A 446 -9.13 -4.68 -7.67
CA PHE A 446 -8.95 -3.38 -7.01
C PHE A 446 -9.71 -2.23 -7.67
N GLY A 447 -10.25 -2.41 -8.86
CA GLY A 447 -11.00 -1.37 -9.58
C GLY A 447 -10.19 -0.09 -9.80
N ASN A 448 -10.90 1.02 -10.04
CA ASN A 448 -10.29 2.33 -10.32
C ASN A 448 -9.69 2.99 -9.08
N TRP A 449 -10.10 2.57 -7.88
CA TRP A 449 -9.63 3.16 -6.64
C TRP A 449 -8.37 2.49 -6.11
N GLY A 450 -8.36 1.16 -6.06
CA GLY A 450 -7.26 0.42 -5.46
C GLY A 450 -6.04 0.25 -6.35
N SER A 451 -6.17 0.18 -7.70
CA SER A 451 -5.01 0.01 -8.59
C SER A 451 -3.98 1.16 -8.49
N PRO A 452 -4.36 2.46 -8.44
CA PRO A 452 -3.41 3.55 -8.19
C PRO A 452 -2.76 3.49 -6.81
N GLN A 453 -3.51 3.10 -5.75
CA GLN A 453 -2.97 2.89 -4.41
C GLN A 453 -1.90 1.79 -4.42
N PHE A 454 -2.18 0.69 -5.11
CA PHE A 454 -1.24 -0.43 -5.21
C PHE A 454 0.05 -0.03 -5.95
N LEU A 455 -0.07 0.73 -7.05
CA LEU A 455 1.10 1.30 -7.73
C LEU A 455 1.92 2.21 -6.80
N ALA A 456 1.25 3.06 -6.01
CA ALA A 456 1.92 3.94 -5.07
C ALA A 456 2.70 3.15 -4.00
N GLN A 457 2.14 2.06 -3.49
CA GLN A 457 2.84 1.17 -2.55
C GLN A 457 4.06 0.52 -3.19
N ALA A 458 3.94 0.01 -4.43
CA ALA A 458 5.08 -0.56 -5.16
C ALA A 458 6.20 0.48 -5.39
N ARG A 459 5.85 1.75 -5.66
CA ARG A 459 6.81 2.86 -5.78
C ARG A 459 7.53 3.13 -4.46
N LEU A 460 6.81 3.11 -3.34
CA LEU A 460 7.44 3.30 -2.03
C LEU A 460 8.36 2.14 -1.67
N ARG A 461 8.03 0.89 -2.04
CA ARG A 461 8.94 -0.27 -1.90
C ARG A 461 10.23 -0.10 -2.71
N ALA A 462 10.11 0.39 -3.95
CA ALA A 462 11.30 0.68 -4.77
C ALA A 462 12.24 1.68 -4.08
N ILE A 463 11.67 2.76 -3.50
CA ILE A 463 12.42 3.78 -2.75
C ILE A 463 13.09 3.16 -1.51
N GLU A 464 12.34 2.45 -0.66
CA GLU A 464 12.85 1.87 0.57
C GLU A 464 14.03 0.94 0.34
N GLU A 465 13.88 0.05 -0.64
CA GLU A 465 14.88 -0.95 -0.93
C GLU A 465 16.01 -0.43 -1.83
N GLY A 466 15.81 0.68 -2.53
CA GLY A 466 16.73 1.13 -3.58
C GLY A 466 16.80 0.12 -4.74
N LEU A 467 15.67 -0.51 -5.07
CA LEU A 467 15.56 -1.54 -6.11
C LEU A 467 14.49 -1.18 -7.13
N PRO A 468 14.73 -1.40 -8.43
CA PRO A 468 13.66 -1.31 -9.41
C PRO A 468 12.56 -2.33 -9.10
N VAL A 469 11.30 -1.92 -9.28
CA VAL A 469 10.13 -2.80 -9.20
C VAL A 469 9.49 -2.89 -10.57
N ILE A 470 9.33 -4.11 -11.07
CA ILE A 470 8.67 -4.39 -12.34
C ILE A 470 7.30 -4.96 -12.00
N ARG A 471 6.29 -4.11 -12.17
CA ARG A 471 4.91 -4.47 -11.91
C ARG A 471 4.24 -4.89 -13.21
N ASP A 472 3.63 -6.07 -13.21
CA ASP A 472 2.95 -6.63 -14.38
C ASP A 472 1.55 -7.11 -14.01
N THR A 473 0.54 -6.65 -14.77
CA THR A 473 -0.87 -6.90 -14.45
C THR A 473 -1.65 -7.31 -15.69
N PRO A 474 -2.69 -8.16 -15.55
CA PRO A 474 -3.53 -8.53 -16.69
C PRO A 474 -4.37 -7.38 -17.26
N THR A 475 -4.88 -6.50 -16.39
CA THR A 475 -5.82 -5.40 -16.73
C THR A 475 -5.58 -4.13 -15.94
N GLY A 476 -4.72 -4.17 -14.92
CA GLY A 476 -4.43 -3.04 -14.04
C GLY A 476 -3.45 -2.04 -14.62
N ILE A 477 -2.56 -1.53 -13.78
CA ILE A 477 -1.50 -0.61 -14.18
C ILE A 477 -0.17 -1.36 -14.16
N SER A 478 0.31 -1.80 -15.32
CA SER A 478 1.68 -2.34 -15.44
C SER A 478 2.68 -1.20 -15.51
N ALA A 479 3.81 -1.34 -14.82
CA ALA A 479 4.80 -0.27 -14.72
C ALA A 479 6.21 -0.81 -14.53
N VAL A 480 7.18 -0.11 -15.08
CA VAL A 480 8.60 -0.24 -14.74
C VAL A 480 8.96 0.94 -13.84
N ILE A 481 9.27 0.65 -12.60
CA ILE A 481 9.57 1.61 -11.55
C ILE A 481 11.07 1.56 -11.27
N ALA A 482 11.73 2.71 -11.32
CA ALA A 482 13.16 2.83 -10.99
C ALA A 482 13.40 2.71 -9.48
N ALA A 483 14.65 2.51 -9.09
CA ALA A 483 15.05 2.34 -7.70
C ALA A 483 14.78 3.56 -6.79
N ASP A 484 14.53 4.74 -7.36
CA ASP A 484 14.11 5.97 -6.67
C ASP A 484 12.58 6.16 -6.64
N GLY A 485 11.80 5.17 -7.13
CA GLY A 485 10.35 5.23 -7.22
C GLY A 485 9.78 5.97 -8.43
N ALA A 486 10.62 6.46 -9.34
CA ALA A 486 10.16 7.08 -10.59
C ALA A 486 9.55 6.04 -11.53
N VAL A 487 8.41 6.35 -12.13
CA VAL A 487 7.79 5.49 -13.15
C VAL A 487 8.44 5.78 -14.49
N LEU A 488 9.22 4.82 -15.00
CA LEU A 488 9.95 4.95 -16.27
C LEU A 488 9.07 4.68 -17.48
N ALA A 489 8.15 3.73 -17.35
CA ALA A 489 7.19 3.37 -18.38
C ALA A 489 5.96 2.72 -17.74
N THR A 490 4.81 2.83 -18.40
CA THR A 490 3.56 2.27 -17.90
C THR A 490 2.63 1.87 -19.05
N VAL A 491 1.82 0.85 -18.82
CA VAL A 491 0.59 0.57 -19.58
C VAL A 491 -0.58 0.92 -18.67
N ALA A 492 -1.48 1.76 -19.17
CA ALA A 492 -2.63 2.21 -18.39
C ALA A 492 -3.59 1.05 -18.11
N ARG A 493 -4.42 1.22 -17.10
CA ARG A 493 -5.48 0.28 -16.76
C ARG A 493 -6.44 0.10 -17.94
N ASP A 494 -6.94 -1.13 -18.10
CA ASP A 494 -7.89 -1.55 -19.14
C ASP A 494 -7.38 -1.32 -20.58
N VAL A 495 -6.05 -1.24 -20.74
CA VAL A 495 -5.38 -1.13 -22.04
C VAL A 495 -4.50 -2.35 -22.28
N SER A 496 -4.55 -2.91 -23.50
CA SER A 496 -3.61 -3.95 -23.94
C SER A 496 -2.31 -3.30 -24.42
N GLY A 497 -1.16 -3.77 -23.93
CA GLY A 497 0.11 -3.16 -24.32
C GLY A 497 1.32 -3.92 -23.82
N THR A 498 2.50 -3.42 -24.26
CA THR A 498 3.79 -3.98 -23.87
C THR A 498 4.77 -2.85 -23.55
N ILE A 499 5.51 -2.97 -22.47
CA ILE A 499 6.63 -2.10 -22.14
C ILE A 499 7.91 -2.79 -22.58
N VAL A 500 8.72 -2.13 -23.41
CA VAL A 500 10.03 -2.61 -23.83
C VAL A 500 11.09 -1.56 -23.48
N VAL A 501 11.83 -1.82 -22.41
CA VAL A 501 12.86 -0.89 -21.89
C VAL A 501 14.11 -1.67 -21.46
N PRO A 502 15.28 -1.03 -21.37
CA PRO A 502 16.44 -1.64 -20.70
C PRO A 502 16.11 -1.94 -19.24
N ILE A 503 16.74 -2.99 -18.68
CA ILE A 503 16.63 -3.25 -17.23
C ILE A 503 17.20 -2.08 -16.46
N PRO A 504 16.40 -1.40 -15.59
CA PRO A 504 16.91 -0.29 -14.78
C PRO A 504 17.93 -0.79 -13.75
N PRO A 505 18.97 -0.01 -13.44
CA PRO A 505 19.94 -0.37 -12.42
C PRO A 505 19.36 -0.25 -11.00
N ALA A 506 19.81 -1.13 -10.11
CA ALA A 506 19.60 -0.99 -8.67
C ALA A 506 20.51 0.10 -8.09
N HIS A 507 20.07 0.76 -7.04
CA HIS A 507 20.91 1.59 -6.20
C HIS A 507 21.68 0.74 -5.17
N ALA A 508 22.67 1.35 -4.51
CA ALA A 508 23.28 0.77 -3.34
C ALA A 508 22.22 0.47 -2.26
N PRO A 509 22.43 -0.54 -1.40
CA PRO A 509 21.51 -0.81 -0.30
C PRO A 509 21.25 0.44 0.53
N THR A 510 19.99 0.76 0.75
CA THR A 510 19.56 1.88 1.59
C THR A 510 19.82 1.57 3.07
N LEU A 511 19.79 2.57 3.93
CA LEU A 511 19.89 2.33 5.38
C LEU A 511 18.71 1.47 5.86
N PHE A 512 17.49 1.75 5.35
CA PHE A 512 16.32 0.94 5.65
C PHE A 512 16.47 -0.51 5.19
N SER A 513 16.95 -0.77 3.97
CA SER A 513 17.13 -2.14 3.47
C SER A 513 18.11 -2.98 4.31
N GLN A 514 19.01 -2.33 5.06
CA GLN A 514 19.93 -2.99 5.98
C GLN A 514 19.35 -3.21 7.38
N LEU A 515 18.51 -2.30 7.86
CA LEU A 515 17.93 -2.33 9.20
C LEU A 515 16.52 -2.97 9.23
N GLY A 516 15.81 -2.95 8.09
CA GLY A 516 14.42 -3.34 8.02
C GLY A 516 13.55 -2.54 9.01
N ASN A 517 12.53 -3.18 9.53
CA ASN A 517 11.61 -2.55 10.50
C ASN A 517 12.22 -2.22 11.86
N TRP A 518 13.48 -2.63 12.15
CA TRP A 518 14.21 -2.11 13.30
C TRP A 518 14.39 -0.59 13.24
N ALA A 519 14.50 -0.01 12.04
CA ALA A 519 14.54 1.44 11.85
C ALA A 519 13.30 2.12 12.45
N ALA A 520 12.12 1.55 12.23
CA ALA A 520 10.86 2.08 12.80
C ALA A 520 10.86 2.02 14.33
N LEU A 521 11.32 0.92 14.91
CA LEU A 521 11.42 0.76 16.37
C LEU A 521 12.41 1.75 16.98
N LEU A 522 13.57 1.96 16.35
CA LEU A 522 14.57 2.93 16.80
C LEU A 522 14.04 4.37 16.76
N VAL A 523 13.37 4.76 15.67
CA VAL A 523 12.74 6.09 15.57
C VAL A 523 11.63 6.25 16.61
N GLY A 524 10.77 5.25 16.79
CA GLY A 524 9.72 5.26 17.82
C GLY A 524 10.27 5.40 19.25
N ALA A 525 11.35 4.68 19.56
CA ALA A 525 12.06 4.80 20.82
C ALA A 525 12.67 6.21 21.00
N ALA A 526 13.33 6.74 19.97
CA ALA A 526 13.92 8.08 20.00
C ALA A 526 12.86 9.17 20.24
N LEU A 527 11.73 9.12 19.53
CA LEU A 527 10.60 10.05 19.75
C LEU A 527 10.06 9.94 21.18
N THR A 528 9.90 8.72 21.69
CA THR A 528 9.42 8.47 23.07
C THR A 528 10.38 9.02 24.11
N LEU A 529 11.68 8.73 24.00
CA LEU A 529 12.70 9.21 24.94
C LEU A 529 12.80 10.75 24.91
N THR A 530 12.76 11.36 23.72
CA THR A 530 12.76 12.81 23.57
C THR A 530 11.51 13.44 24.21
N ALA A 531 10.34 12.84 24.01
CA ALA A 531 9.11 13.29 24.66
C ALA A 531 9.22 13.28 26.20
N PHE A 532 9.81 12.24 26.78
CA PHE A 532 10.03 12.16 28.23
C PHE A 532 11.10 13.14 28.74
N ALA A 533 12.18 13.33 27.97
CA ALA A 533 13.23 14.29 28.32
C ALA A 533 12.69 15.74 28.37
N LEU A 534 11.88 16.13 27.36
CA LEU A 534 11.22 17.43 27.33
C LEU A 534 10.26 17.64 28.52
N ARG A 535 9.62 16.58 28.98
CA ARG A 535 8.72 16.62 30.14
C ARG A 535 9.44 16.80 31.46
N ARG A 536 10.62 16.17 31.64
CA ARG A 536 11.44 16.34 32.85
C ARG A 536 11.95 17.77 33.00
N ARG A 537 12.30 18.43 31.88
CA ARG A 537 12.79 19.83 31.90
C ARG A 537 11.69 20.87 32.16
N SER A 538 10.43 20.51 32.03
CA SER A 538 9.27 21.40 32.22
C SER A 538 8.58 21.22 33.56
N ARG A 539 9.10 20.34 34.44
CA ARG A 539 8.79 20.24 35.88
C ARG A 539 9.81 21.05 36.68
#